data_7d1885199eee3cc87e495d25c865e032
#
_entry.id   7d1885199eee3cc87e495d25c865e032
#
_cell.length_a   1.000
_cell.length_b   1.000
_cell.length_c   1.000
_cell.angle_alpha   90.00
_cell.angle_beta   90.00
_cell.angle_gamma   90.00
#
_symmetry.space_group_name_H-M   'P 1'
#
loop_
_entity.id
_entity.type
_entity.pdbx_description
1 polymer ?
#
loop_
_entity_poly.entity_id
_entity_poly.type
_entity_poly.pdbx_seq_one_letter_code
_entity_poly.pdbx_strand_id
1 'polypeptide(L)'
;MKPRHKRFAFIGLGLVVVVVATWLVMNALKSNLSLFHTPTEVANGDVPKGRPFRIGGMVEDGSLKREGDGLTVHFVVTDTAKRVPVTYKGILPDLFKEGKGAVAQGQLSSDGTFVASEVLAKHDENYMPPEAAAAMAKAKASGSQQSKSLVVPEGRKDSL
;
A
#
# COMPACT_ATOMS: atom_id res chain seq x y z
N MET A 1 -0.59 28.67 52.55
CA MET A 1 0.26 28.38 51.35
C MET A 1 0.73 29.71 50.77
N LYS A 2 2.05 29.91 50.59
CA LYS A 2 2.62 31.13 50.03
C LYS A 2 2.17 31.31 48.57
N PRO A 3 1.85 32.51 48.09
CA PRO A 3 1.27 32.74 46.74
C PRO A 3 2.14 32.20 45.59
N ARG A 4 3.46 32.07 45.81
CA ARG A 4 4.39 31.50 44.82
C ARG A 4 4.12 30.01 44.54
N HIS A 5 3.76 29.21 45.55
CA HIS A 5 3.49 27.77 45.39
C HIS A 5 2.22 27.52 44.59
N LYS A 6 1.20 28.38 44.72
CA LYS A 6 -0.04 28.27 43.91
C LYS A 6 0.24 28.49 42.43
N ARG A 7 1.12 29.45 42.06
CA ARG A 7 1.49 29.71 40.66
C ARG A 7 2.25 28.53 40.06
N PHE A 8 3.19 27.94 40.78
CA PHE A 8 3.90 26.74 40.32
C PHE A 8 2.99 25.53 40.20
N ALA A 9 2.02 25.38 41.11
CA ALA A 9 1.02 24.32 41.04
C ALA A 9 0.12 24.44 39.79
N PHE A 10 -0.32 25.67 39.46
CA PHE A 10 -1.10 25.90 38.24
C PHE A 10 -0.28 25.70 36.97
N ILE A 11 0.98 26.09 36.95
CA ILE A 11 1.88 25.85 35.81
C ILE A 11 2.13 24.33 35.65
N GLY A 12 2.39 23.62 36.73
CA GLY A 12 2.57 22.16 36.71
C GLY A 12 1.31 21.43 36.25
N LEU A 13 0.14 21.85 36.74
CA LEU A 13 -1.13 21.29 36.30
C LEU A 13 -1.37 21.55 34.79
N GLY A 14 -1.11 22.75 34.31
CA GLY A 14 -1.22 23.09 32.89
C GLY A 14 -0.31 22.23 32.02
N LEU A 15 0.93 22.01 32.47
CA LEU A 15 1.88 21.18 31.76
C LEU A 15 1.46 19.71 31.69
N VAL A 16 0.91 19.17 32.77
CA VAL A 16 0.33 17.82 32.79
C VAL A 16 -0.84 17.70 31.81
N VAL A 17 -1.74 18.68 31.79
CA VAL A 17 -2.88 18.68 30.85
C VAL A 17 -2.38 18.68 29.40
N VAL A 18 -1.38 19.48 29.06
CA VAL A 18 -0.77 19.52 27.72
C VAL A 18 -0.15 18.18 27.34
N VAL A 19 0.59 17.55 28.25
CA VAL A 19 1.20 16.24 28.01
C VAL A 19 0.13 15.17 27.77
N VAL A 20 -0.92 15.14 28.62
CA VAL A 20 -2.02 14.19 28.46
C VAL A 20 -2.78 14.44 27.14
N ALA A 21 -3.06 15.69 26.80
CA ALA A 21 -3.72 16.03 25.54
C ALA A 21 -2.89 15.60 24.33
N THR A 22 -1.59 15.88 24.34
CA THR A 22 -0.66 15.46 23.29
C THR A 22 -0.62 13.93 23.17
N TRP A 23 -0.55 13.22 24.28
CA TRP A 23 -0.57 11.77 24.30
C TRP A 23 -1.88 11.21 23.72
N LEU A 24 -3.03 11.77 24.09
CA LEU A 24 -4.33 11.38 23.55
C LEU A 24 -4.43 11.62 22.04
N VAL A 25 -3.98 12.78 21.57
CA VAL A 25 -3.95 13.10 20.14
C VAL A 25 -3.04 12.13 19.39
N MET A 26 -1.83 11.90 19.88
CA MET A 26 -0.91 10.94 19.27
C MET A 26 -1.46 9.51 19.27
N ASN A 27 -2.15 9.11 20.33
CA ASN A 27 -2.78 7.79 20.40
C ASN A 27 -3.97 7.66 19.42
N ALA A 28 -4.80 8.70 19.30
CA ALA A 28 -5.90 8.75 18.34
C ALA A 28 -5.40 8.75 16.88
N LEU A 29 -4.33 9.48 16.58
CA LEU A 29 -3.72 9.45 15.24
C LEU A 29 -3.15 8.06 14.90
N LYS A 30 -2.48 7.39 15.84
CA LYS A 30 -1.93 6.04 15.62
C LYS A 30 -3.02 5.02 15.29
N SER A 31 -4.22 5.15 15.84
CA SER A 31 -5.33 4.25 15.56
C SER A 31 -6.01 4.51 14.21
N ASN A 32 -5.88 5.74 13.66
CA ASN A 32 -6.50 6.13 12.39
C ASN A 32 -5.58 6.06 11.17
N LEU A 33 -4.28 5.88 11.38
CA LEU A 33 -3.34 5.62 10.28
C LEU A 33 -3.49 4.16 9.85
N SER A 34 -4.43 3.89 8.95
CA SER A 34 -4.47 2.63 8.21
C SER A 34 -3.25 2.58 7.31
N LEU A 35 -2.18 1.97 7.81
CA LEU A 35 -0.95 1.74 7.05
C LEU A 35 -1.27 0.92 5.81
N PHE A 36 -0.81 1.40 4.67
CA PHE A 36 -0.91 0.71 3.40
C PHE A 36 0.26 -0.27 3.28
N HIS A 37 -0.05 -1.53 3.05
CA HIS A 37 0.94 -2.60 2.90
C HIS A 37 0.84 -3.26 1.54
N THR A 38 1.96 -3.70 1.02
CA THR A 38 2.05 -4.49 -0.21
C THR A 38 1.87 -5.98 0.10
N PRO A 39 1.46 -6.79 -0.89
CA PRO A 39 1.42 -8.25 -0.75
C PRO A 39 2.75 -8.86 -0.29
N THR A 40 3.88 -8.30 -0.70
CA THR A 40 5.21 -8.73 -0.26
C THR A 40 5.42 -8.49 1.23
N GLU A 41 5.07 -7.33 1.76
CA GLU A 41 5.16 -7.03 3.21
C GLU A 41 4.25 -7.94 4.04
N VAL A 42 3.04 -8.22 3.55
CA VAL A 42 2.12 -9.15 4.21
C VAL A 42 2.70 -10.57 4.25
N ALA A 43 3.26 -11.05 3.14
CA ALA A 43 3.86 -12.38 3.05
C ALA A 43 5.12 -12.52 3.92
N ASN A 44 5.88 -11.44 4.11
CA ASN A 44 7.06 -11.40 4.98
C ASN A 44 6.69 -11.29 6.48
N GLY A 45 5.43 -10.99 6.80
CA GLY A 45 4.98 -10.80 8.19
C GLY A 45 5.26 -9.41 8.76
N ASP A 46 5.63 -8.44 7.92
CA ASP A 46 5.93 -7.04 8.29
C ASP A 46 4.64 -6.21 8.47
N VAL A 47 3.58 -6.85 8.97
CA VAL A 47 2.27 -6.23 9.14
C VAL A 47 1.82 -6.31 10.59
N PRO A 48 1.02 -5.34 11.06
CA PRO A 48 0.51 -5.35 12.43
C PRO A 48 -0.44 -6.54 12.64
N LYS A 49 -0.09 -7.42 13.57
CA LYS A 49 -0.94 -8.57 13.93
C LYS A 49 -2.14 -8.09 14.76
N GLY A 50 -3.34 -8.57 14.39
CA GLY A 50 -4.57 -8.29 15.13
C GLY A 50 -5.10 -6.85 15.00
N ARG A 51 -4.59 -6.06 14.08
CA ARG A 51 -5.11 -4.72 13.77
C ARG A 51 -5.52 -4.64 12.29
N PRO A 52 -6.56 -3.88 11.99
CA PRO A 52 -6.92 -3.64 10.60
C PRO A 52 -5.85 -2.79 9.89
N PHE A 53 -5.55 -3.15 8.66
CA PHE A 53 -4.66 -2.40 7.77
C PHE A 53 -5.21 -2.44 6.33
N ARG A 54 -4.57 -1.71 5.43
CA ARG A 54 -4.92 -1.71 4.02
C ARG A 54 -3.87 -2.47 3.23
N ILE A 55 -4.33 -3.42 2.42
CA ILE A 55 -3.51 -4.08 1.43
C ILE A 55 -3.87 -3.55 0.05
N GLY A 56 -2.86 -3.23 -0.76
CA GLY A 56 -3.08 -2.79 -2.12
C GLY A 56 -2.17 -3.52 -3.08
N GLY A 57 -2.72 -3.81 -4.24
CA GLY A 57 -2.02 -4.50 -5.31
C GLY A 57 -2.94 -4.68 -6.51
N MET A 58 -2.54 -5.53 -7.43
CA MET A 58 -3.35 -5.92 -8.57
C MET A 58 -4.19 -7.15 -8.22
N VAL A 59 -5.41 -7.19 -8.70
CA VAL A 59 -6.24 -8.41 -8.63
C VAL A 59 -5.75 -9.38 -9.69
N GLU A 60 -5.36 -10.58 -9.29
CA GLU A 60 -4.87 -11.61 -10.21
C GLU A 60 -5.98 -12.08 -11.15
N ASP A 61 -5.68 -12.22 -12.44
CA ASP A 61 -6.63 -12.69 -13.45
C ASP A 61 -7.05 -14.12 -13.17
N GLY A 62 -8.36 -14.40 -13.24
CA GLY A 62 -8.94 -15.73 -12.99
C GLY A 62 -9.00 -16.12 -11.51
N SER A 63 -8.68 -15.21 -10.60
CA SER A 63 -8.69 -15.47 -9.14
C SER A 63 -10.05 -15.20 -8.50
N LEU A 64 -10.93 -14.45 -9.16
CA LEU A 64 -12.22 -14.03 -8.63
C LEU A 64 -13.21 -15.19 -8.60
N LYS A 65 -13.57 -15.62 -7.40
CA LYS A 65 -14.58 -16.67 -7.18
C LYS A 65 -15.68 -16.14 -6.27
N ARG A 66 -16.92 -16.38 -6.65
CA ARG A 66 -18.08 -16.05 -5.82
C ARG A 66 -18.63 -17.34 -5.20
N GLU A 67 -18.93 -17.28 -3.92
CA GLU A 67 -19.65 -18.37 -3.25
C GLU A 67 -21.15 -18.38 -3.62
N GLY A 68 -21.80 -19.50 -3.34
CA GLY A 68 -23.21 -19.68 -3.63
C GLY A 68 -24.18 -18.76 -2.89
N ASP A 69 -23.70 -18.04 -1.85
CA ASP A 69 -24.43 -17.01 -1.12
C ASP A 69 -24.53 -15.68 -1.90
N GLY A 70 -23.79 -15.54 -3.01
CA GLY A 70 -23.75 -14.38 -3.88
C GLY A 70 -23.06 -13.15 -3.29
N LEU A 71 -22.69 -13.16 -2.00
CA LEU A 71 -22.10 -12.04 -1.28
C LEU A 71 -20.63 -12.30 -0.91
N THR A 72 -20.26 -13.55 -0.64
CA THR A 72 -18.88 -13.91 -0.31
C THR A 72 -18.06 -14.07 -1.58
N VAL A 73 -16.96 -13.33 -1.65
CA VAL A 73 -16.08 -13.28 -2.81
C VAL A 73 -14.66 -13.55 -2.36
N HIS A 74 -13.99 -14.42 -3.10
CA HIS A 74 -12.58 -14.73 -2.94
C HIS A 74 -11.82 -14.23 -4.15
N PHE A 75 -10.69 -13.58 -3.93
CA PHE A 75 -9.78 -13.14 -4.97
C PHE A 75 -8.34 -13.06 -4.43
N VAL A 76 -7.38 -12.95 -5.30
CA VAL A 76 -5.97 -12.83 -4.93
C VAL A 76 -5.46 -11.45 -5.29
N VAL A 77 -4.82 -10.79 -4.32
CA VAL A 77 -4.11 -9.54 -4.54
C VAL A 77 -2.62 -9.85 -4.65
N THR A 78 -1.98 -9.32 -5.68
CA THR A 78 -0.57 -9.55 -5.99
C THR A 78 0.15 -8.23 -6.29
N ASP A 79 1.44 -8.21 -5.99
CA ASP A 79 2.38 -7.16 -6.42
C ASP A 79 3.39 -7.70 -7.46
N THR A 80 3.04 -8.80 -8.13
CA THR A 80 3.86 -9.60 -9.03
C THR A 80 4.88 -10.51 -8.33
N ALA A 81 5.35 -10.17 -7.14
CA ALA A 81 6.32 -10.95 -6.38
C ALA A 81 5.65 -11.94 -5.41
N LYS A 82 4.60 -11.49 -4.74
CA LYS A 82 3.86 -12.27 -3.74
C LYS A 82 2.35 -12.19 -3.99
N ARG A 83 1.64 -13.18 -3.42
CA ARG A 83 0.20 -13.35 -3.56
C ARG A 83 -0.42 -13.44 -2.18
N VAL A 84 -1.51 -12.73 -1.97
CA VAL A 84 -2.28 -12.77 -0.73
C VAL A 84 -3.74 -13.10 -1.08
N PRO A 85 -4.27 -14.23 -0.61
CA PRO A 85 -5.67 -14.54 -0.77
C PRO A 85 -6.52 -13.59 0.07
N VAL A 86 -7.57 -13.04 -0.52
CA VAL A 86 -8.49 -12.11 0.12
C VAL A 86 -9.89 -12.69 0.09
N THR A 87 -10.57 -12.65 1.22
CA THR A 87 -11.99 -12.98 1.34
C THR A 87 -12.75 -11.72 1.71
N TYR A 88 -13.76 -11.40 0.94
CA TYR A 88 -14.63 -10.24 1.18
C TYR A 88 -16.09 -10.66 1.18
N LYS A 89 -16.84 -10.17 2.15
CA LYS A 89 -18.29 -10.39 2.23
C LYS A 89 -19.03 -9.08 2.05
N GLY A 90 -19.59 -8.89 0.86
CA GLY A 90 -20.30 -7.67 0.51
C GLY A 90 -20.42 -7.47 -1.00
N ILE A 91 -20.93 -6.31 -1.37
CA ILE A 91 -21.07 -5.92 -2.78
C ILE A 91 -19.75 -5.30 -3.23
N LEU A 92 -19.13 -5.88 -4.25
CA LEU A 92 -17.94 -5.29 -4.86
C LEU A 92 -18.29 -4.01 -5.61
N PRO A 93 -17.41 -3.00 -5.62
CA PRO A 93 -17.58 -1.81 -6.46
C PRO A 93 -17.68 -2.18 -7.95
N ASP A 94 -18.45 -1.41 -8.74
CA ASP A 94 -18.61 -1.64 -10.19
C ASP A 94 -17.28 -1.59 -10.96
N LEU A 95 -16.31 -0.85 -10.44
CA LEU A 95 -14.97 -0.70 -11.02
C LEU A 95 -14.02 -1.85 -10.64
N PHE A 96 -14.43 -2.74 -9.73
CA PHE A 96 -13.62 -3.88 -9.34
C PHE A 96 -13.57 -4.92 -10.48
N LYS A 97 -12.38 -5.12 -11.01
CA LYS A 97 -12.10 -6.10 -12.09
C LYS A 97 -10.77 -6.77 -11.86
N GLU A 98 -10.66 -8.01 -12.32
CA GLU A 98 -9.39 -8.71 -12.43
C GLU A 98 -8.41 -7.93 -13.33
N GLY A 99 -7.12 -8.05 -13.08
CA GLY A 99 -6.08 -7.29 -13.78
C GLY A 99 -6.03 -5.80 -13.46
N LYS A 100 -6.84 -5.31 -12.51
CA LYS A 100 -6.86 -3.91 -12.08
C LYS A 100 -6.38 -3.74 -10.65
N GLY A 101 -5.94 -2.52 -10.32
CA GLY A 101 -5.53 -2.16 -8.97
C GLY A 101 -6.70 -2.11 -8.00
N ALA A 102 -6.57 -2.78 -6.88
CA ALA A 102 -7.53 -2.74 -5.79
C ALA A 102 -6.85 -2.49 -4.45
N VAL A 103 -7.58 -1.88 -3.54
CA VAL A 103 -7.20 -1.71 -2.14
C VAL A 103 -8.27 -2.37 -1.27
N ALA A 104 -7.87 -3.31 -0.45
CA ALA A 104 -8.74 -3.92 0.53
C ALA A 104 -8.34 -3.48 1.94
N GLN A 105 -9.30 -3.12 2.77
CA GLN A 105 -9.12 -2.84 4.19
C GLN A 105 -9.66 -4.01 4.99
N GLY A 106 -8.88 -4.50 5.95
CA GLY A 106 -9.29 -5.65 6.75
C GLY A 106 -8.20 -6.11 7.69
N GLN A 107 -8.21 -7.39 8.03
CA GLN A 107 -7.26 -8.03 8.94
C GLN A 107 -6.72 -9.32 8.34
N LEU A 108 -5.46 -9.61 8.64
CA LEU A 108 -4.86 -10.89 8.29
C LEU A 108 -5.30 -11.94 9.31
N SER A 109 -5.90 -13.02 8.84
CA SER A 109 -6.27 -14.19 9.64
C SER A 109 -5.03 -15.05 9.93
N SER A 110 -5.15 -15.95 10.90
CA SER A 110 -4.06 -16.87 11.31
C SER A 110 -3.66 -17.88 10.23
N ASP A 111 -4.53 -18.13 9.27
CA ASP A 111 -4.33 -19.02 8.12
C ASP A 111 -3.64 -18.35 6.92
N GLY A 112 -3.31 -17.05 7.04
CA GLY A 112 -2.69 -16.27 5.98
C GLY A 112 -3.67 -15.66 4.97
N THR A 113 -4.98 -15.83 5.19
CA THR A 113 -6.03 -15.20 4.37
C THR A 113 -6.33 -13.79 4.90
N PHE A 114 -6.41 -12.83 4.01
CA PHE A 114 -6.80 -11.47 4.37
C PHE A 114 -8.33 -11.35 4.35
N VAL A 115 -8.94 -11.11 5.50
CA VAL A 115 -10.38 -10.91 5.63
C VAL A 115 -10.67 -9.42 5.47
N ALA A 116 -11.21 -9.04 4.32
CA ALA A 116 -11.53 -7.67 4.00
C ALA A 116 -12.89 -7.26 4.58
N SER A 117 -12.93 -6.10 5.22
CA SER A 117 -14.17 -5.41 5.63
C SER A 117 -14.65 -4.41 4.57
N GLU A 118 -13.73 -3.92 3.75
CA GLU A 118 -14.02 -2.95 2.68
C GLU A 118 -13.08 -3.20 1.50
N VAL A 119 -13.59 -3.04 0.28
CA VAL A 119 -12.83 -3.13 -0.96
C VAL A 119 -13.05 -1.87 -1.78
N LEU A 120 -11.98 -1.22 -2.18
CA LEU A 120 -11.96 -0.02 -3.00
C LEU A 120 -11.24 -0.36 -4.31
N ALA A 121 -11.90 -0.17 -5.44
CA ALA A 121 -11.27 -0.24 -6.74
C ALA A 121 -10.77 1.17 -7.14
N LYS A 122 -9.51 1.28 -7.53
CA LYS A 122 -8.97 2.53 -8.05
C LYS A 122 -9.14 2.58 -9.56
N HIS A 123 -9.50 3.76 -10.05
CA HIS A 123 -9.66 4.05 -11.48
C HIS A 123 -8.30 4.41 -12.14
N ASP A 124 -7.20 3.85 -11.66
CA ASP A 124 -5.89 4.11 -12.27
C ASP A 124 -5.59 3.02 -13.31
N GLU A 125 -5.75 3.38 -14.57
CA GLU A 125 -5.31 2.57 -15.71
C GLU A 125 -3.78 2.38 -15.74
N ASN A 126 -3.04 3.01 -14.81
CA ASN A 126 -1.58 3.04 -14.73
C ASN A 126 -1.05 2.74 -13.32
N TYR A 127 -1.66 1.81 -12.59
CA TYR A 127 -1.00 1.34 -11.37
C TYR A 127 0.22 0.49 -11.75
N MET A 128 1.37 1.13 -11.76
CA MET A 128 2.66 0.45 -11.88
C MET A 128 3.24 0.33 -10.46
N PRO A 129 3.48 -0.89 -9.95
CA PRO A 129 4.17 -1.07 -8.68
C PRO A 129 5.45 -0.24 -8.66
N PRO A 130 5.81 0.41 -7.54
CA PRO A 130 7.01 1.26 -7.50
C PRO A 130 8.29 0.53 -7.89
N GLU A 131 8.36 -0.78 -7.65
CA GLU A 131 9.47 -1.62 -8.08
C GLU A 131 9.50 -1.85 -9.60
N ALA A 132 8.33 -2.04 -10.23
CA ALA A 132 8.23 -2.16 -11.69
C ALA A 132 8.52 -0.82 -12.37
N ALA A 133 8.08 0.30 -11.78
CA ALA A 133 8.43 1.64 -12.24
C ALA A 133 9.94 1.89 -12.15
N ALA A 134 10.59 1.49 -11.05
CA ALA A 134 12.03 1.58 -10.87
C ALA A 134 12.80 0.66 -11.84
N ALA A 135 12.31 -0.54 -12.11
CA ALA A 135 12.89 -1.46 -13.08
C ALA A 135 12.80 -0.92 -14.52
N MET A 136 11.65 -0.36 -14.90
CA MET A 136 11.49 0.29 -16.22
C MET A 136 12.33 1.56 -16.35
N ALA A 137 12.48 2.36 -15.30
CA ALA A 137 13.34 3.52 -15.29
C ALA A 137 14.82 3.10 -15.50
N LYS A 138 15.26 2.03 -14.83
CA LYS A 138 16.61 1.45 -15.04
C LYS A 138 16.79 0.89 -16.45
N ALA A 139 15.79 0.20 -17.01
CA ALA A 139 15.84 -0.33 -18.36
C ALA A 139 15.89 0.77 -19.43
N LYS A 140 15.12 1.87 -19.25
CA LYS A 140 15.20 3.05 -20.11
C LYS A 140 16.56 3.75 -20.03
N ALA A 141 17.14 3.87 -18.84
CA ALA A 141 18.47 4.46 -18.66
C ALA A 141 19.56 3.63 -19.33
N SER A 142 19.46 2.29 -19.30
CA SER A 142 20.41 1.38 -19.95
C SER A 142 20.24 1.39 -21.48
N GLY A 143 19.01 1.46 -22.00
CA GLY A 143 18.72 1.49 -23.43
C GLY A 143 19.17 2.77 -24.13
N SER A 144 19.19 3.90 -23.41
CA SER A 144 19.65 5.19 -23.96
C SER A 144 21.18 5.30 -24.07
N GLN A 145 21.93 4.47 -23.36
CA GLN A 145 23.39 4.41 -23.50
C GLN A 145 23.83 3.54 -24.68
N GLN A 146 23.06 2.53 -25.03
CA GLN A 146 23.38 1.63 -26.15
C GLN A 146 23.12 2.26 -27.53
N SER A 147 22.18 3.19 -27.64
CA SER A 147 21.90 3.91 -28.88
C SER A 147 22.91 5.02 -29.20
N LYS A 148 23.75 5.43 -28.24
CA LYS A 148 24.84 6.41 -28.47
C LYS A 148 26.14 5.81 -29.04
N SER A 149 26.31 4.50 -29.00
CA SER A 149 27.53 3.82 -29.44
C SER A 149 27.45 3.31 -30.90
N LEU A 150 26.36 3.54 -31.61
CA LEU A 150 26.18 3.16 -33.03
C LEU A 150 26.20 4.37 -34.01
N VAL A 151 26.99 5.37 -33.69
CA VAL A 151 27.36 6.37 -34.71
C VAL A 151 28.57 5.82 -35.46
N VAL A 152 28.31 5.15 -36.58
CA VAL A 152 29.29 4.79 -37.57
C VAL A 152 29.80 6.10 -38.19
N PRO A 153 31.11 6.39 -38.20
CA PRO A 153 31.61 7.55 -38.96
C PRO A 153 31.56 7.23 -40.45
N GLU A 154 30.58 7.82 -41.11
CA GLU A 154 30.51 7.90 -42.55
C GLU A 154 31.54 8.96 -43.01
N GLY A 155 32.55 8.52 -43.78
CA GLY A 155 33.46 9.47 -44.36
C GLY A 155 34.78 8.86 -44.81
N ARG A 156 34.79 8.16 -45.92
CA ARG A 156 35.96 8.20 -46.81
C ARG A 156 35.50 8.10 -48.27
N LYS A 157 35.25 9.24 -48.84
CA LYS A 157 35.36 9.39 -50.29
C LYS A 157 36.84 9.52 -50.62
N ASP A 158 37.39 8.52 -51.22
CA ASP A 158 38.64 8.65 -51.93
C ASP A 158 38.31 8.70 -53.43
N SER A 159 38.58 9.86 -53.97
CA SER A 159 38.72 10.18 -55.39
C SER A 159 39.94 9.44 -56.01
N LEU A 160 39.72 8.77 -57.07
CA LEU A 160 40.51 8.86 -58.37
C LEU A 160 39.81 8.01 -59.40
#